data_e2a652003942cb44ea0a3eff46e68eeb
#
_entry.id   e2a652003942cb44ea0a3eff46e68eeb
#
_cell.length_a   1.000
_cell.length_b   1.000
_cell.length_c   1.000
_cell.angle_alpha   90.00
_cell.angle_beta   90.00
_cell.angle_gamma   90.00
#
_symmetry.space_group_name_H-M   'P 1'
#
loop_
_entity.id
_entity.type
_entity.pdbx_description
1 polymer ?
#
loop_
_entity_poly.entity_id
_entity_poly.type
_entity_poly.pdbx_seq_one_letter_code
_entity_poly.pdbx_strand_id
1 'polypeptide(L)'
;EAIRLAINAGIDMSMVPYQYEEFIDNLMDLVNEVKVTMDRIDEAVSKILKLKFELDLFENPSTSPSDYNDFASEEFQSMAYQSAAEAITLLKNNDNILPLERDKKILVVGPNADNMRCLNGAWTYSWQGELTDQFATNYQTIFEALKIEFGEDNVDMKEGVSYKEGGQYYDMIEKNIDDAVNASKESDVIVLCLGETSYTEKPGDINDITLHKLQLELASQLANSGKPIVLVLNQGRPRLITAIEKYMSAIVNIYLPGNYGGVALADVLSGDVNPSGKLPFTYPAYTNSLNPYYYKPSEVQNNAQGAYNYVGEVNTLYDFGFGLSYSIFKYSDFTLNQDTITDRNGEISASVSVSNESNLDGYEVVQLYSSDKYASITPDIKRLRAFKR
;
A
#
# COMPACT_ATOMS: atom_id res chain seq x y z
N GLU A 1 11.53 11.26 36.98
CA GLU A 1 12.71 11.79 36.29
C GLU A 1 12.44 12.06 34.81
N ALA A 2 11.77 11.15 34.04
CA ALA A 2 11.46 11.36 32.64
C ALA A 2 10.63 12.64 32.41
N ILE A 3 9.59 12.86 33.22
CA ILE A 3 8.73 14.07 33.15
C ILE A 3 9.57 15.32 33.37
N ARG A 4 10.44 15.34 34.37
CA ARG A 4 11.33 16.47 34.67
C ARG A 4 12.22 16.84 33.47
N LEU A 5 12.83 15.84 32.86
CA LEU A 5 13.71 16.03 31.69
C LEU A 5 12.92 16.55 30.49
N ALA A 6 11.76 15.95 30.20
CA ALA A 6 10.92 16.32 29.06
C ALA A 6 10.40 17.76 29.18
N ILE A 7 9.82 18.12 30.32
CA ILE A 7 9.27 19.48 30.55
C ILE A 7 10.37 20.53 30.51
N ASN A 8 11.51 20.28 31.18
CA ASN A 8 12.64 21.20 31.17
C ASN A 8 13.35 21.30 29.79
N ALA A 9 13.21 20.26 28.95
CA ALA A 9 13.69 20.29 27.56
C ALA A 9 12.76 21.05 26.60
N GLY A 10 11.58 21.51 27.06
CA GLY A 10 10.66 22.34 26.27
C GLY A 10 9.41 21.62 25.76
N ILE A 11 9.11 20.42 26.25
CA ILE A 11 7.83 19.78 25.96
C ILE A 11 6.72 20.55 26.69
N ASP A 12 5.83 21.16 25.92
CA ASP A 12 4.76 22.00 26.45
C ASP A 12 3.47 21.22 26.76
N MET A 13 3.22 20.17 26.00
CA MET A 13 2.03 19.31 26.14
C MET A 13 2.44 17.83 26.03
N SER A 14 2.08 17.05 27.03
CA SER A 14 2.37 15.61 27.06
C SER A 14 1.17 14.80 26.54
N MET A 15 1.43 13.85 25.63
CA MET A 15 0.38 12.93 25.17
C MET A 15 0.37 11.69 26.08
N VAL A 16 -0.46 11.70 27.13
CA VAL A 16 -0.63 10.61 28.09
C VAL A 16 -2.09 10.13 28.07
N PRO A 17 -2.43 9.10 27.27
CA PRO A 17 -3.82 8.72 27.05
C PRO A 17 -4.48 7.98 28.23
N TYR A 18 -3.71 7.31 29.08
CA TYR A 18 -4.28 6.46 30.13
C TYR A 18 -3.85 6.81 31.55
N GLN A 19 -2.62 7.28 31.75
CA GLN A 19 -2.03 7.56 33.07
C GLN A 19 -1.88 9.06 33.31
N TYR A 20 -2.86 9.85 32.88
CA TYR A 20 -2.81 11.30 32.95
C TYR A 20 -2.84 11.82 34.40
N GLU A 21 -3.54 11.15 35.30
CA GLU A 21 -3.58 11.51 36.73
C GLU A 21 -2.20 11.37 37.36
N GLU A 22 -1.53 10.22 37.15
CA GLU A 22 -0.17 10.00 37.62
C GLU A 22 0.81 11.03 37.03
N PHE A 23 0.64 11.41 35.76
CA PHE A 23 1.45 12.46 35.14
C PHE A 23 1.27 13.81 35.84
N ILE A 24 0.02 14.19 36.14
CA ILE A 24 -0.32 15.44 36.84
C ILE A 24 0.30 15.46 38.25
N ASP A 25 0.10 14.40 39.02
CA ASP A 25 0.62 14.29 40.38
C ASP A 25 2.15 14.39 40.39
N ASN A 26 2.83 13.64 39.56
CA ASN A 26 4.27 13.70 39.40
C ASN A 26 4.79 15.08 38.98
N LEU A 27 4.06 15.79 38.10
CA LEU A 27 4.45 17.14 37.66
C LEU A 27 4.25 18.16 38.80
N MET A 28 3.16 18.04 39.56
CA MET A 28 2.89 18.86 40.73
C MET A 28 4.01 18.69 41.79
N ASP A 29 4.41 17.46 42.05
CA ASP A 29 5.53 17.18 42.98
C ASP A 29 6.84 17.81 42.50
N LEU A 30 7.13 17.72 41.20
CA LEU A 30 8.34 18.34 40.62
C LEU A 30 8.31 19.87 40.71
N VAL A 31 7.16 20.50 40.64
CA VAL A 31 7.00 21.94 40.84
C VAL A 31 7.19 22.29 42.33
N ASN A 32 6.54 21.53 43.22
CA ASN A 32 6.70 21.74 44.68
C ASN A 32 8.14 21.58 45.17
N GLU A 33 8.87 20.64 44.53
CA GLU A 33 10.29 20.41 44.79
C GLU A 33 11.27 21.38 44.07
N VAL A 34 10.69 22.36 43.33
CA VAL A 34 11.44 23.35 42.53
C VAL A 34 12.38 22.70 41.46
N LYS A 35 12.06 21.47 41.03
CA LYS A 35 12.75 20.75 39.95
C LYS A 35 12.25 21.14 38.58
N VAL A 36 11.00 21.67 38.51
CA VAL A 36 10.38 22.36 37.36
C VAL A 36 9.90 23.71 37.90
N THR A 37 10.25 24.79 37.23
CA THR A 37 9.85 26.13 37.67
C THR A 37 8.44 26.48 37.24
N MET A 38 7.75 27.35 38.01
CA MET A 38 6.46 27.88 37.59
C MET A 38 6.57 28.66 36.28
N ASP A 39 7.65 29.41 36.07
CA ASP A 39 7.87 30.13 34.80
C ASP A 39 7.86 29.19 33.60
N ARG A 40 8.39 27.96 33.75
CA ARG A 40 8.36 26.93 32.69
C ARG A 40 6.93 26.41 32.46
N ILE A 41 6.16 26.25 33.52
CA ILE A 41 4.74 25.87 33.43
C ILE A 41 3.94 26.97 32.74
N ASP A 42 4.12 28.23 33.15
CA ASP A 42 3.43 29.39 32.57
C ASP A 42 3.79 29.56 31.08
N GLU A 43 5.03 29.30 30.68
CA GLU A 43 5.43 29.27 29.28
C GLU A 43 4.66 28.21 28.49
N ALA A 44 4.60 26.97 29.00
CA ALA A 44 3.89 25.86 28.34
C ALA A 44 2.38 26.17 28.20
N VAL A 45 1.76 26.62 29.29
CA VAL A 45 0.34 26.99 29.32
C VAL A 45 0.06 28.15 28.34
N SER A 46 0.94 29.16 28.30
CA SER A 46 0.79 30.27 27.36
C SER A 46 0.77 29.83 25.90
N LYS A 47 1.65 28.89 25.52
CA LYS A 47 1.68 28.33 24.17
C LYS A 47 0.41 27.55 23.84
N ILE A 48 -0.07 26.72 24.78
CA ILE A 48 -1.30 25.94 24.61
C ILE A 48 -2.52 26.88 24.47
N LEU A 49 -2.62 27.88 25.34
CA LEU A 49 -3.71 28.87 25.29
C LEU A 49 -3.66 29.68 23.99
N LYS A 50 -2.47 30.12 23.59
CA LYS A 50 -2.28 30.85 22.33
C LYS A 50 -2.84 30.04 21.15
N LEU A 51 -2.48 28.75 21.06
CA LEU A 51 -2.99 27.86 20.00
C LEU A 51 -4.52 27.75 20.05
N LYS A 52 -5.12 27.62 21.25
CA LYS A 52 -6.59 27.58 21.41
C LYS A 52 -7.26 28.85 20.93
N PHE A 53 -6.67 30.02 21.21
CA PHE A 53 -7.18 31.30 20.70
C PHE A 53 -7.01 31.43 19.19
N GLU A 54 -5.88 31.02 18.64
CA GLU A 54 -5.64 31.03 17.18
C GLU A 54 -6.58 30.11 16.41
N LEU A 55 -7.03 29.03 17.03
CA LEU A 55 -8.01 28.08 16.49
C LEU A 55 -9.47 28.45 16.82
N ASP A 56 -9.70 29.58 17.48
CA ASP A 56 -11.05 30.06 17.86
C ASP A 56 -11.86 29.07 18.71
N LEU A 57 -11.17 28.23 19.51
CA LEU A 57 -11.81 27.15 20.27
C LEU A 57 -12.63 27.61 21.46
N PHE A 58 -12.56 28.89 21.89
CA PHE A 58 -13.36 29.42 22.97
C PHE A 58 -14.72 29.92 22.48
N GLU A 59 -14.76 30.50 21.30
CA GLU A 59 -15.97 31.02 20.65
C GLU A 59 -16.67 29.90 19.85
N ASN A 60 -15.85 28.99 19.22
CA ASN A 60 -16.33 27.90 18.40
C ASN A 60 -15.75 26.55 18.88
N PRO A 61 -16.14 26.05 20.08
CA PRO A 61 -15.56 24.87 20.71
C PRO A 61 -15.91 23.55 19.99
N SER A 62 -16.94 23.56 19.15
CA SER A 62 -17.42 22.38 18.41
C SER A 62 -17.98 22.78 17.06
N THR A 63 -17.94 21.84 16.13
CA THR A 63 -18.55 21.94 14.80
C THR A 63 -19.79 21.06 14.71
N SER A 64 -20.77 21.47 13.92
CA SER A 64 -21.95 20.65 13.65
C SER A 64 -21.72 19.82 12.37
N PRO A 65 -22.09 18.53 12.35
CA PRO A 65 -22.07 17.76 11.10
C PRO A 65 -22.85 18.40 9.95
N SER A 66 -23.90 19.19 10.29
CA SER A 66 -24.70 19.93 9.29
C SER A 66 -23.94 21.04 8.56
N ASP A 67 -22.77 21.45 9.08
CA ASP A 67 -21.93 22.48 8.46
C ASP A 67 -21.03 21.90 7.35
N TYR A 68 -21.02 20.58 7.21
CA TYR A 68 -20.20 19.82 6.27
C TYR A 68 -21.06 18.99 5.31
N ASN A 69 -21.89 19.68 4.51
CA ASN A 69 -22.81 19.01 3.58
C ASN A 69 -22.12 18.16 2.52
N ASP A 70 -20.84 18.42 2.25
CA ASP A 70 -20.04 17.65 1.27
C ASP A 70 -19.44 16.37 1.87
N PHE A 71 -19.55 16.16 3.19
CA PHE A 71 -19.05 14.93 3.82
C PHE A 71 -19.81 13.71 3.27
N ALA A 72 -19.05 12.77 2.71
CA ALA A 72 -19.57 11.56 2.04
C ALA A 72 -20.54 11.87 0.88
N SER A 73 -20.41 13.03 0.23
CA SER A 73 -21.16 13.37 -0.99
C SER A 73 -20.85 12.40 -2.14
N GLU A 74 -21.72 12.35 -3.15
CA GLU A 74 -21.48 11.55 -4.36
C GLU A 74 -20.18 11.93 -5.06
N GLU A 75 -19.80 13.21 -5.04
CA GLU A 75 -18.52 13.69 -5.56
C GLU A 75 -17.34 13.06 -4.81
N PHE A 76 -17.34 13.10 -3.48
CA PHE A 76 -16.26 12.50 -2.68
C PHE A 76 -16.23 10.98 -2.76
N GLN A 77 -17.38 10.32 -2.90
CA GLN A 77 -17.46 8.89 -3.17
C GLN A 77 -16.83 8.55 -4.53
N SER A 78 -17.14 9.32 -5.57
CA SER A 78 -16.53 9.15 -6.90
C SER A 78 -15.02 9.37 -6.86
N MET A 79 -14.54 10.38 -6.14
CA MET A 79 -13.10 10.63 -5.96
C MET A 79 -12.40 9.49 -5.21
N ALA A 80 -13.04 8.92 -4.19
CA ALA A 80 -12.50 7.77 -3.45
C ALA A 80 -12.40 6.52 -4.33
N TYR A 81 -13.44 6.23 -5.11
CA TYR A 81 -13.43 5.15 -6.10
C TYR A 81 -12.33 5.37 -7.15
N GLN A 82 -12.26 6.55 -7.74
CA GLN A 82 -11.25 6.88 -8.74
C GLN A 82 -9.83 6.72 -8.18
N SER A 83 -9.60 7.19 -6.96
CA SER A 83 -8.30 7.05 -6.29
C SER A 83 -7.92 5.58 -6.08
N ALA A 84 -8.87 4.74 -5.69
CA ALA A 84 -8.65 3.30 -5.56
C ALA A 84 -8.32 2.66 -6.93
N ALA A 85 -9.12 2.94 -7.96
CA ALA A 85 -8.93 2.39 -9.29
C ALA A 85 -7.59 2.80 -9.94
N GLU A 86 -7.19 4.06 -9.78
CA GLU A 86 -5.91 4.58 -10.31
C GLU A 86 -4.68 4.06 -9.55
N ALA A 87 -4.83 3.70 -8.27
CA ALA A 87 -3.74 3.14 -7.47
C ALA A 87 -3.47 1.67 -7.79
N ILE A 88 -4.47 0.90 -8.20
CA ILE A 88 -4.33 -0.53 -8.51
C ILE A 88 -3.22 -0.73 -9.54
N THR A 89 -2.26 -1.60 -9.20
CA THR A 89 -1.05 -1.82 -9.99
C THR A 89 -1.01 -3.26 -10.49
N LEU A 90 -1.05 -3.45 -11.81
CA LEU A 90 -0.88 -4.74 -12.47
C LEU A 90 0.60 -5.09 -12.56
N LEU A 91 1.04 -6.14 -11.87
CA LEU A 91 2.45 -6.54 -11.78
C LEU A 91 2.79 -7.69 -12.73
N LYS A 92 1.83 -8.53 -13.08
CA LYS A 92 2.01 -9.67 -13.97
C LYS A 92 0.72 -9.96 -14.72
N ASN A 93 0.82 -10.32 -15.99
CA ASN A 93 -0.33 -10.71 -16.81
C ASN A 93 0.12 -11.64 -17.94
N ASN A 94 0.42 -12.90 -17.60
CA ASN A 94 0.86 -13.89 -18.55
C ASN A 94 -0.30 -14.31 -19.47
N ASP A 95 0.00 -14.51 -20.73
CA ASP A 95 -0.95 -14.93 -21.75
C ASP A 95 -2.21 -14.04 -21.85
N ASN A 96 -2.12 -12.80 -21.32
CA ASN A 96 -3.22 -11.85 -21.26
C ASN A 96 -4.46 -12.43 -20.57
N ILE A 97 -4.28 -13.14 -19.44
CA ILE A 97 -5.39 -13.71 -18.67
C ILE A 97 -6.35 -12.62 -18.19
N LEU A 98 -5.84 -11.43 -17.91
CA LEU A 98 -6.65 -10.24 -17.63
C LEU A 98 -6.74 -9.34 -18.87
N PRO A 99 -7.89 -8.68 -19.10
CA PRO A 99 -9.13 -8.77 -18.32
C PRO A 99 -9.83 -10.12 -18.44
N LEU A 100 -10.59 -10.50 -17.41
CA LEU A 100 -11.39 -11.73 -17.39
C LEU A 100 -12.64 -11.56 -18.25
N GLU A 101 -12.98 -12.60 -19.02
CA GLU A 101 -14.27 -12.67 -19.71
C GLU A 101 -15.41 -12.82 -18.68
N ARG A 102 -16.54 -12.13 -18.91
CA ARG A 102 -17.65 -12.04 -17.95
C ARG A 102 -18.40 -13.34 -17.69
N ASP A 103 -18.26 -14.33 -18.57
CA ASP A 103 -18.91 -15.65 -18.47
C ASP A 103 -18.05 -16.69 -17.75
N LYS A 104 -16.84 -16.31 -17.29
CA LYS A 104 -15.94 -17.21 -16.57
C LYS A 104 -16.47 -17.55 -15.19
N LYS A 105 -16.31 -18.83 -14.82
CA LYS A 105 -16.51 -19.29 -13.45
C LYS A 105 -15.30 -18.97 -12.59
N ILE A 106 -15.50 -18.11 -11.62
CA ILE A 106 -14.44 -17.57 -10.73
C ILE A 106 -14.58 -18.22 -9.37
N LEU A 107 -13.50 -18.80 -8.87
CA LEU A 107 -13.37 -19.16 -7.47
C LEU A 107 -12.53 -18.10 -6.75
N VAL A 108 -13.14 -17.39 -5.82
CA VAL A 108 -12.45 -16.42 -4.95
C VAL A 108 -11.93 -17.15 -3.71
N VAL A 109 -10.66 -16.99 -3.38
CA VAL A 109 -10.02 -17.71 -2.27
C VAL A 109 -9.15 -16.76 -1.46
N GLY A 110 -9.04 -17.01 -0.17
CA GLY A 110 -8.08 -16.35 0.72
C GLY A 110 -8.70 -15.41 1.74
N PRO A 111 -7.91 -15.01 2.75
CA PRO A 111 -8.40 -14.31 3.94
C PRO A 111 -8.83 -12.86 3.67
N ASN A 112 -8.43 -12.28 2.54
CA ASN A 112 -8.76 -10.91 2.17
C ASN A 112 -9.94 -10.84 1.18
N ALA A 113 -10.52 -12.00 0.78
CA ALA A 113 -11.58 -12.08 -0.21
C ALA A 113 -12.87 -11.39 0.24
N ASP A 114 -13.32 -11.69 1.45
CA ASP A 114 -14.56 -11.19 2.03
C ASP A 114 -14.29 -10.47 3.36
N ASN A 115 -13.55 -9.35 3.28
CA ASN A 115 -13.05 -8.68 4.48
C ASN A 115 -12.83 -7.18 4.23
N MET A 116 -13.79 -6.35 4.68
CA MET A 116 -13.69 -4.89 4.57
C MET A 116 -12.55 -4.30 5.39
N ARG A 117 -12.23 -4.91 6.54
CA ARG A 117 -11.13 -4.46 7.39
C ARG A 117 -9.79 -4.49 6.65
N CYS A 118 -9.55 -5.52 5.82
CA CYS A 118 -8.34 -5.63 5.01
C CYS A 118 -8.25 -4.53 3.95
N LEU A 119 -9.36 -4.13 3.35
CA LEU A 119 -9.41 -3.08 2.34
C LEU A 119 -9.13 -1.69 2.93
N ASN A 120 -9.59 -1.44 4.15
CA ASN A 120 -9.54 -0.11 4.76
C ASN A 120 -8.23 0.18 5.51
N GLY A 121 -7.63 -0.81 6.14
CA GLY A 121 -6.47 -0.60 7.00
C GLY A 121 -6.82 0.02 8.36
N ALA A 122 -5.80 0.50 9.07
CA ALA A 122 -5.96 1.14 10.37
C ALA A 122 -6.28 2.63 10.26
N TRP A 123 -6.64 3.25 11.38
CA TRP A 123 -7.11 4.63 11.47
C TRP A 123 -8.33 4.93 10.60
N THR A 124 -8.99 3.88 10.12
CA THR A 124 -10.29 3.96 9.48
C THR A 124 -11.31 3.37 10.44
N TYR A 125 -12.32 4.17 10.86
CA TYR A 125 -13.34 3.87 11.87
C TYR A 125 -12.80 3.60 13.29
N SER A 126 -11.60 3.07 13.45
CA SER A 126 -10.95 2.84 14.76
C SER A 126 -9.43 2.81 14.63
N TRP A 127 -8.72 2.82 15.77
CA TRP A 127 -7.26 2.90 15.78
C TRP A 127 -6.60 1.78 14.99
N GLN A 128 -6.90 0.52 15.32
CA GLN A 128 -6.33 -0.64 14.62
C GLN A 128 -7.22 -1.14 13.46
N GLY A 129 -8.31 -0.43 13.14
CA GLY A 129 -9.26 -0.81 12.10
C GLY A 129 -10.21 -1.96 12.49
N GLU A 130 -10.25 -2.35 13.75
CA GLU A 130 -11.04 -3.47 14.25
C GLU A 130 -12.55 -3.25 14.23
N LEU A 131 -12.99 -1.99 14.09
CA LEU A 131 -14.41 -1.65 14.02
C LEU A 131 -14.92 -1.47 12.58
N THR A 132 -14.09 -1.71 11.57
CA THR A 132 -14.45 -1.50 10.17
C THR A 132 -15.73 -2.22 9.79
N ASP A 133 -15.88 -3.50 10.18
CA ASP A 133 -17.03 -4.32 9.80
C ASP A 133 -18.37 -3.81 10.42
N GLN A 134 -18.30 -3.00 11.48
CA GLN A 134 -19.48 -2.38 12.09
C GLN A 134 -19.97 -1.16 11.31
N PHE A 135 -19.08 -0.44 10.63
CA PHE A 135 -19.36 0.84 9.99
C PHE A 135 -19.34 0.79 8.46
N ALA A 136 -18.63 -0.15 7.87
CA ALA A 136 -18.47 -0.28 6.42
C ALA A 136 -19.53 -1.17 5.75
N THR A 137 -20.68 -1.37 6.37
CA THR A 137 -21.75 -2.31 5.94
C THR A 137 -22.42 -1.97 4.62
N ASN A 138 -22.24 -0.76 4.12
CA ASN A 138 -22.83 -0.30 2.85
C ASN A 138 -21.88 -0.45 1.65
N TYR A 139 -20.68 -1.02 1.87
CA TYR A 139 -19.66 -1.16 0.84
C TYR A 139 -19.40 -2.64 0.56
N GLN A 140 -18.95 -2.93 -0.66
CA GLN A 140 -18.71 -4.30 -1.12
C GLN A 140 -17.29 -4.76 -0.79
N THR A 141 -17.17 -5.97 -0.29
CA THR A 141 -15.91 -6.70 -0.23
C THR A 141 -15.44 -7.07 -1.64
N ILE A 142 -14.24 -7.64 -1.79
CA ILE A 142 -13.78 -8.14 -3.09
C ILE A 142 -14.74 -9.20 -3.63
N PHE A 143 -15.14 -10.15 -2.79
CA PHE A 143 -16.06 -11.22 -3.19
C PHE A 143 -17.40 -10.69 -3.63
N GLU A 144 -18.03 -9.79 -2.85
CA GLU A 144 -19.33 -9.21 -3.18
C GLU A 144 -19.29 -8.39 -4.49
N ALA A 145 -18.23 -7.59 -4.67
CA ALA A 145 -18.03 -6.80 -5.89
C ALA A 145 -17.88 -7.71 -7.14
N LEU A 146 -17.10 -8.78 -7.02
CA LEU A 146 -16.94 -9.74 -8.12
C LEU A 146 -18.27 -10.46 -8.45
N LYS A 147 -19.09 -10.79 -7.47
CA LYS A 147 -20.44 -11.36 -7.72
C LYS A 147 -21.35 -10.40 -8.48
N ILE A 148 -21.29 -9.12 -8.15
CA ILE A 148 -22.06 -8.09 -8.86
C ILE A 148 -21.55 -7.97 -10.30
N GLU A 149 -20.26 -7.94 -10.51
CA GLU A 149 -19.61 -7.70 -11.80
C GLU A 149 -19.72 -8.88 -12.78
N PHE A 150 -19.50 -10.11 -12.29
CA PHE A 150 -19.46 -11.32 -13.12
C PHE A 150 -20.73 -12.18 -13.02
N GLY A 151 -21.66 -11.80 -12.14
CA GLY A 151 -22.90 -12.53 -11.88
C GLY A 151 -22.80 -13.54 -10.74
N GLU A 152 -23.88 -13.61 -9.94
CA GLU A 152 -23.95 -14.44 -8.74
C GLU A 152 -23.65 -15.93 -8.98
N ASP A 153 -24.09 -16.47 -10.10
CA ASP A 153 -23.95 -17.91 -10.45
C ASP A 153 -22.54 -18.24 -10.98
N ASN A 154 -21.72 -17.22 -11.27
CA ASN A 154 -20.38 -17.38 -11.82
C ASN A 154 -19.28 -17.23 -10.76
N VAL A 155 -19.59 -16.73 -9.57
CA VAL A 155 -18.59 -16.45 -8.53
C VAL A 155 -18.89 -17.20 -7.27
N ASP A 156 -18.02 -18.14 -6.92
CA ASP A 156 -18.05 -18.89 -5.65
C ASP A 156 -16.85 -18.52 -4.78
N MET A 157 -16.91 -18.81 -3.48
CA MET A 157 -15.85 -18.50 -2.53
C MET A 157 -15.52 -19.67 -1.61
N LYS A 158 -14.23 -19.81 -1.31
CA LYS A 158 -13.68 -20.66 -0.26
C LYS A 158 -12.57 -19.91 0.49
N GLU A 159 -12.67 -19.80 1.79
CA GLU A 159 -11.64 -19.09 2.57
C GLU A 159 -10.26 -19.76 2.48
N GLY A 160 -10.20 -21.08 2.66
CA GLY A 160 -8.97 -21.86 2.77
C GLY A 160 -8.16 -21.53 4.03
N VAL A 161 -7.91 -20.25 4.28
CA VAL A 161 -7.28 -19.72 5.50
C VAL A 161 -7.97 -18.42 5.91
N SER A 162 -7.98 -18.09 7.20
CA SER A 162 -8.54 -16.82 7.69
C SER A 162 -7.74 -16.25 8.85
N TYR A 163 -7.99 -14.98 9.16
CA TYR A 163 -7.47 -14.35 10.37
C TYR A 163 -8.18 -14.90 11.59
N LYS A 164 -7.42 -15.06 12.69
CA LYS A 164 -7.96 -15.60 13.95
C LYS A 164 -8.81 -14.52 14.63
N GLU A 165 -10.06 -14.82 14.88
CA GLU A 165 -10.94 -13.94 15.62
C GLU A 165 -10.38 -13.66 17.02
N GLY A 166 -10.34 -12.40 17.43
CA GLY A 166 -9.75 -11.95 18.70
C GLY A 166 -8.22 -12.14 18.79
N GLY A 167 -7.56 -12.59 17.72
CA GLY A 167 -6.11 -12.73 17.60
C GLY A 167 -5.40 -11.42 17.26
N GLN A 168 -4.07 -11.50 17.21
CA GLN A 168 -3.26 -10.40 16.66
C GLN A 168 -3.44 -10.33 15.13
N TYR A 169 -3.11 -9.19 14.51
CA TYR A 169 -3.27 -9.01 13.06
C TYR A 169 -2.52 -10.05 12.21
N TYR A 170 -1.50 -10.70 12.76
CA TYR A 170 -0.71 -11.75 12.11
C TYR A 170 -1.14 -13.17 12.47
N ASP A 171 -2.09 -13.35 13.40
CA ASP A 171 -2.57 -14.68 13.77
C ASP A 171 -3.54 -15.22 12.72
N MET A 172 -3.25 -16.39 12.19
CA MET A 172 -4.06 -17.03 11.17
C MET A 172 -4.40 -18.46 11.53
N ILE A 173 -5.53 -18.93 11.01
CA ILE A 173 -6.00 -20.30 11.14
C ILE A 173 -6.34 -20.90 9.77
N GLU A 174 -6.14 -22.18 9.63
CA GLU A 174 -6.61 -22.94 8.48
C GLU A 174 -8.14 -23.11 8.52
N LYS A 175 -8.76 -22.97 7.36
CA LYS A 175 -10.21 -23.11 7.11
C LYS A 175 -10.47 -24.09 5.96
N ASN A 176 -9.83 -25.26 6.01
CA ASN A 176 -9.99 -26.31 5.00
C ASN A 176 -9.42 -25.93 3.62
N ILE A 177 -8.11 -25.95 3.50
CA ILE A 177 -7.40 -25.73 2.23
C ILE A 177 -7.80 -26.77 1.17
N ASP A 178 -8.01 -28.02 1.57
CA ASP A 178 -8.41 -29.10 0.66
C ASP A 178 -9.76 -28.80 -0.02
N ASP A 179 -10.71 -28.18 0.68
CA ASP A 179 -12.00 -27.80 0.12
C ASP A 179 -11.83 -26.71 -0.96
N ALA A 180 -10.96 -25.74 -0.72
CA ALA A 180 -10.62 -24.71 -1.70
C ALA A 180 -9.96 -25.32 -2.96
N VAL A 181 -9.03 -26.25 -2.76
CA VAL A 181 -8.37 -26.97 -3.87
C VAL A 181 -9.37 -27.85 -4.64
N ASN A 182 -10.32 -28.48 -3.96
CA ASN A 182 -11.33 -29.27 -4.64
C ASN A 182 -12.32 -28.39 -5.42
N ALA A 183 -12.77 -27.28 -4.84
CA ALA A 183 -13.65 -26.34 -5.50
C ALA A 183 -13.00 -25.71 -6.74
N SER A 184 -11.69 -25.49 -6.74
CA SER A 184 -10.97 -24.91 -7.88
C SER A 184 -11.06 -25.74 -9.17
N LYS A 185 -11.34 -27.03 -9.07
CA LYS A 185 -11.48 -27.93 -10.25
C LYS A 185 -12.67 -27.55 -11.13
N GLU A 186 -13.72 -27.01 -10.52
CA GLU A 186 -14.97 -26.60 -11.18
C GLU A 186 -14.96 -25.15 -11.68
N SER A 187 -13.90 -24.37 -11.38
CA SER A 187 -13.76 -22.99 -11.83
C SER A 187 -12.89 -22.89 -13.09
N ASP A 188 -13.01 -21.80 -13.83
CA ASP A 188 -12.15 -21.45 -14.96
C ASP A 188 -10.88 -20.72 -14.49
N VAL A 189 -11.02 -19.91 -13.44
CA VAL A 189 -9.95 -19.09 -12.88
C VAL A 189 -10.11 -18.97 -11.36
N ILE A 190 -8.98 -18.85 -10.68
CA ILE A 190 -8.91 -18.59 -9.23
C ILE A 190 -8.49 -17.14 -9.02
N VAL A 191 -9.27 -16.37 -8.26
CA VAL A 191 -8.88 -15.06 -7.73
C VAL A 191 -8.43 -15.27 -6.29
N LEU A 192 -7.13 -15.24 -6.05
CA LEU A 192 -6.49 -15.54 -4.77
C LEU A 192 -6.17 -14.24 -4.04
N CYS A 193 -6.92 -13.91 -2.99
CA CYS A 193 -6.82 -12.67 -2.22
C CYS A 193 -5.96 -12.87 -0.97
N LEU A 194 -4.70 -12.45 -1.05
CA LEU A 194 -3.72 -12.57 0.03
C LEU A 194 -3.22 -11.21 0.49
N GLY A 195 -2.63 -11.18 1.67
CA GLY A 195 -2.02 -9.97 2.20
C GLY A 195 -2.02 -9.88 3.72
N GLU A 196 -2.46 -8.74 4.21
CA GLU A 196 -2.51 -8.42 5.63
C GLU A 196 -3.88 -7.88 6.01
N THR A 197 -4.28 -8.08 7.27
CA THR A 197 -5.38 -7.30 7.86
C THR A 197 -4.85 -5.95 8.36
N SER A 198 -5.73 -5.13 8.92
CA SER A 198 -5.36 -3.80 9.41
C SER A 198 -4.44 -3.85 10.63
N TYR A 199 -3.47 -2.97 10.64
CA TYR A 199 -2.56 -2.69 11.76
C TYR A 199 -2.01 -1.27 11.63
N THR A 200 -1.56 -0.69 12.74
CA THR A 200 -0.81 0.56 12.74
C THR A 200 0.15 0.64 13.91
N GLU A 201 1.10 1.56 13.84
CA GLU A 201 2.07 1.89 14.87
C GLU A 201 2.86 0.65 15.37
N LYS A 202 3.35 0.72 16.61
CA LYS A 202 4.15 -0.34 17.23
C LYS A 202 3.50 -1.73 17.22
N PRO A 203 2.19 -1.90 17.40
CA PRO A 203 1.55 -3.21 17.21
C PRO A 203 1.75 -3.80 15.81
N GLY A 204 1.99 -2.96 14.80
CA GLY A 204 2.24 -3.37 13.41
C GLY A 204 3.70 -3.68 13.09
N ASP A 205 4.65 -3.53 14.03
CA ASP A 205 6.07 -3.78 13.78
C ASP A 205 6.34 -5.26 13.53
N ILE A 206 7.15 -5.56 12.53
CA ILE A 206 7.58 -6.93 12.19
C ILE A 206 9.08 -6.97 11.92
N ASN A 207 9.69 -8.14 12.15
CA ASN A 207 11.10 -8.40 11.83
C ASN A 207 11.26 -9.20 10.52
N ASP A 208 10.20 -9.76 9.99
CA ASP A 208 10.18 -10.56 8.76
C ASP A 208 9.01 -10.15 7.90
N ILE A 209 9.29 -9.76 6.66
CA ILE A 209 8.28 -9.39 5.67
C ILE A 209 7.76 -10.58 4.85
N THR A 210 8.13 -11.81 5.17
CA THR A 210 7.59 -13.01 4.52
C THR A 210 6.08 -13.09 4.72
N LEU A 211 5.33 -13.35 3.65
CA LEU A 211 3.89 -13.60 3.75
C LEU A 211 3.62 -14.79 4.68
N HIS A 212 2.51 -14.75 5.41
CA HIS A 212 2.22 -15.79 6.40
C HIS A 212 2.24 -17.20 5.78
N LYS A 213 2.84 -18.17 6.51
CA LYS A 213 3.06 -19.54 6.01
C LYS A 213 1.79 -20.22 5.50
N LEU A 214 0.65 -20.03 6.14
CA LEU A 214 -0.63 -20.62 5.71
C LEU A 214 -1.12 -20.02 4.38
N GLN A 215 -0.86 -18.74 4.12
CA GLN A 215 -1.17 -18.11 2.82
C GLN A 215 -0.27 -18.66 1.71
N LEU A 216 1.03 -18.84 2.00
CA LEU A 216 1.97 -19.47 1.04
C LEU A 216 1.61 -20.92 0.76
N GLU A 217 1.16 -21.66 1.78
CA GLU A 217 0.70 -23.04 1.65
C GLU A 217 -0.56 -23.13 0.78
N LEU A 218 -1.57 -22.31 1.07
CA LEU A 218 -2.79 -22.21 0.27
C LEU A 218 -2.47 -21.95 -1.21
N ALA A 219 -1.65 -20.94 -1.49
CA ALA A 219 -1.23 -20.59 -2.85
C ALA A 219 -0.50 -21.77 -3.55
N SER A 220 0.40 -22.45 -2.83
CA SER A 220 1.16 -23.58 -3.38
C SER A 220 0.26 -24.79 -3.66
N GLN A 221 -0.73 -25.06 -2.84
CA GLN A 221 -1.68 -26.15 -3.04
C GLN A 221 -2.64 -25.85 -4.18
N LEU A 222 -3.15 -24.61 -4.29
CA LEU A 222 -3.98 -24.18 -5.42
C LEU A 222 -3.24 -24.25 -6.75
N ALA A 223 -1.92 -24.00 -6.78
CA ALA A 223 -1.12 -24.13 -7.98
C ALA A 223 -1.13 -25.54 -8.58
N ASN A 224 -1.34 -26.57 -7.75
CA ASN A 224 -1.44 -27.96 -8.21
C ASN A 224 -2.77 -28.27 -8.93
N SER A 225 -3.76 -27.39 -8.88
CA SER A 225 -5.03 -27.55 -9.61
C SER A 225 -4.86 -27.41 -11.12
N GLY A 226 -3.78 -26.76 -11.57
CA GLY A 226 -3.52 -26.44 -12.98
C GLY A 226 -4.42 -25.33 -13.54
N LYS A 227 -5.22 -24.68 -12.71
CA LYS A 227 -6.07 -23.54 -13.11
C LYS A 227 -5.26 -22.25 -13.09
N PRO A 228 -5.55 -21.28 -13.97
CA PRO A 228 -4.96 -19.95 -13.89
C PRO A 228 -5.28 -19.29 -12.54
N ILE A 229 -4.27 -18.65 -11.94
CA ILE A 229 -4.41 -17.95 -10.68
C ILE A 229 -4.10 -16.47 -10.88
N VAL A 230 -5.07 -15.62 -10.54
CA VAL A 230 -4.93 -14.16 -10.40
C VAL A 230 -4.69 -13.88 -8.93
N LEU A 231 -3.46 -13.50 -8.57
CA LEU A 231 -3.12 -13.12 -7.21
C LEU A 231 -3.47 -11.65 -6.99
N VAL A 232 -4.34 -11.39 -6.02
CA VAL A 232 -4.65 -10.06 -5.52
C VAL A 232 -3.90 -9.84 -4.22
N LEU A 233 -3.01 -8.85 -4.19
CA LEU A 233 -2.23 -8.46 -3.01
C LEU A 233 -2.89 -7.25 -2.34
N ASN A 234 -3.51 -7.48 -1.20
CA ASN A 234 -4.11 -6.45 -0.37
C ASN A 234 -3.25 -6.25 0.88
N GLN A 235 -2.36 -5.28 0.83
CA GLN A 235 -1.30 -5.11 1.83
C GLN A 235 -0.77 -3.68 1.86
N GLY A 236 -0.52 -3.15 3.06
CA GLY A 236 0.03 -1.80 3.25
C GLY A 236 1.55 -1.72 3.06
N ARG A 237 2.26 -2.83 3.14
CA ARG A 237 3.71 -2.98 2.91
C ARG A 237 3.99 -4.20 2.04
N PRO A 238 5.08 -4.22 1.24
CA PRO A 238 5.37 -5.35 0.38
C PRO A 238 5.73 -6.60 1.21
N ARG A 239 4.91 -7.65 1.09
CA ARG A 239 5.20 -8.97 1.68
C ARG A 239 5.85 -9.85 0.63
N LEU A 240 6.83 -10.67 1.03
CA LEU A 240 7.55 -11.54 0.12
C LEU A 240 6.63 -12.61 -0.47
N ILE A 241 6.52 -12.62 -1.80
CA ILE A 241 5.73 -13.56 -2.58
C ILE A 241 6.60 -14.38 -3.55
N THR A 242 7.92 -14.25 -3.51
CA THR A 242 8.86 -14.91 -4.44
C THR A 242 8.66 -16.42 -4.50
N ALA A 243 8.28 -17.05 -3.39
CA ALA A 243 8.04 -18.49 -3.33
C ALA A 243 6.85 -18.93 -4.20
N ILE A 244 5.87 -18.07 -4.40
CA ILE A 244 4.60 -18.37 -5.09
C ILE A 244 4.44 -17.63 -6.42
N GLU A 245 5.20 -16.54 -6.66
CA GLU A 245 5.09 -15.66 -7.82
C GLU A 245 5.06 -16.41 -9.15
N LYS A 246 5.93 -17.42 -9.30
CA LYS A 246 6.06 -18.22 -10.52
C LYS A 246 4.81 -19.03 -10.89
N TYR A 247 3.93 -19.28 -9.93
CA TYR A 247 2.69 -20.04 -10.15
C TYR A 247 1.50 -19.14 -10.54
N MET A 248 1.66 -17.83 -10.42
CA MET A 248 0.59 -16.88 -10.69
C MET A 248 0.55 -16.51 -12.16
N SER A 249 -0.64 -16.60 -12.76
CA SER A 249 -0.89 -16.16 -14.14
C SER A 249 -0.97 -14.64 -14.24
N ALA A 250 -1.58 -13.99 -13.24
CA ALA A 250 -1.56 -12.54 -13.08
C ALA A 250 -1.34 -12.16 -11.60
N ILE A 251 -0.82 -10.95 -11.38
CA ILE A 251 -0.63 -10.38 -10.04
C ILE A 251 -1.08 -8.92 -10.06
N VAL A 252 -1.98 -8.59 -9.17
CA VAL A 252 -2.54 -7.26 -8.99
C VAL A 252 -2.30 -6.81 -7.55
N ASN A 253 -1.62 -5.68 -7.34
CA ASN A 253 -1.41 -5.09 -6.03
C ASN A 253 -2.41 -3.95 -5.82
N ILE A 254 -3.28 -4.09 -4.82
CA ILE A 254 -4.33 -3.11 -4.54
C ILE A 254 -4.04 -2.23 -3.31
N TYR A 255 -2.93 -2.46 -2.62
CA TYR A 255 -2.55 -1.73 -1.40
C TYR A 255 -3.64 -1.78 -0.32
N LEU A 256 -4.04 -0.61 0.21
CA LEU A 256 -5.18 -0.39 1.10
C LEU A 256 -6.14 0.59 0.39
N PRO A 257 -7.02 0.08 -0.47
CA PRO A 257 -7.81 0.93 -1.38
C PRO A 257 -9.03 1.58 -0.73
N GLY A 258 -9.34 1.25 0.53
CA GLY A 258 -10.49 1.79 1.24
C GLY A 258 -11.82 1.15 0.83
N ASN A 259 -12.90 1.81 1.19
CA ASN A 259 -14.27 1.30 1.02
C ASN A 259 -14.66 0.93 -0.40
N TYR A 260 -14.10 1.61 -1.41
CA TYR A 260 -14.40 1.38 -2.82
C TYR A 260 -13.44 0.39 -3.49
N GLY A 261 -12.52 -0.20 -2.71
CA GLY A 261 -11.49 -1.09 -3.23
C GLY A 261 -12.01 -2.36 -3.89
N GLY A 262 -13.10 -2.93 -3.36
CA GLY A 262 -13.73 -4.12 -3.95
C GLY A 262 -14.27 -3.84 -5.34
N VAL A 263 -15.04 -2.76 -5.49
CA VAL A 263 -15.60 -2.33 -6.78
C VAL A 263 -14.51 -1.96 -7.78
N ALA A 264 -13.55 -1.13 -7.36
CA ALA A 264 -12.44 -0.72 -8.23
C ALA A 264 -11.61 -1.92 -8.74
N LEU A 265 -11.40 -2.94 -7.88
CA LEU A 265 -10.72 -4.16 -8.29
C LEU A 265 -11.56 -4.97 -9.28
N ALA A 266 -12.88 -5.12 -9.04
CA ALA A 266 -13.77 -5.84 -9.95
C ALA A 266 -13.76 -5.22 -11.35
N ASP A 267 -13.83 -3.88 -11.45
CA ASP A 267 -13.77 -3.14 -12.71
C ASP A 267 -12.39 -3.29 -13.41
N VAL A 268 -11.30 -3.38 -12.65
CA VAL A 268 -9.98 -3.69 -13.23
C VAL A 268 -9.97 -5.12 -13.76
N LEU A 269 -10.45 -6.10 -12.99
CA LEU A 269 -10.41 -7.50 -13.41
C LEU A 269 -11.33 -7.80 -14.61
N SER A 270 -12.44 -7.06 -14.77
CA SER A 270 -13.34 -7.17 -15.91
C SER A 270 -12.88 -6.37 -17.14
N GLY A 271 -11.97 -5.40 -16.95
CA GLY A 271 -11.47 -4.53 -18.00
C GLY A 271 -12.27 -3.25 -18.21
N ASP A 272 -13.27 -2.94 -17.39
CA ASP A 272 -13.98 -1.66 -17.39
C ASP A 272 -13.03 -0.53 -16.97
N VAL A 273 -12.03 -0.85 -16.17
CA VAL A 273 -10.91 0.02 -15.83
C VAL A 273 -9.61 -0.59 -16.34
N ASN A 274 -8.90 0.14 -17.20
CA ASN A 274 -7.56 -0.23 -17.63
C ASN A 274 -6.53 0.20 -16.57
N PRO A 275 -5.77 -0.73 -15.95
CA PRO A 275 -4.83 -0.39 -14.90
C PRO A 275 -3.71 0.54 -15.40
N SER A 276 -3.36 1.51 -14.57
CA SER A 276 -2.31 2.50 -14.86
C SER A 276 -1.35 2.74 -13.68
N GLY A 277 -1.62 2.14 -12.53
CA GLY A 277 -0.82 2.28 -11.33
C GLY A 277 0.62 1.83 -11.54
N LYS A 278 1.57 2.52 -10.89
CA LYS A 278 2.99 2.16 -10.87
C LYS A 278 3.47 2.01 -9.42
N LEU A 279 4.35 1.04 -9.18
CA LEU A 279 4.91 0.82 -7.84
C LEU A 279 5.65 2.06 -7.31
N PRO A 280 5.25 2.60 -6.14
CA PRO A 280 5.96 3.71 -5.50
C PRO A 280 7.17 3.26 -4.67
N PHE A 281 7.53 1.99 -4.73
CA PHE A 281 8.67 1.38 -4.06
C PHE A 281 9.27 0.25 -4.91
N THR A 282 10.48 -0.17 -4.58
CA THR A 282 11.08 -1.39 -5.12
C THR A 282 10.49 -2.59 -4.39
N TYR A 283 9.88 -3.53 -5.10
CA TYR A 283 9.31 -4.73 -4.51
C TYR A 283 10.42 -5.74 -4.19
N PRO A 284 10.64 -6.12 -2.91
CA PRO A 284 11.76 -6.97 -2.53
C PRO A 284 11.56 -8.41 -3.00
N ALA A 285 12.65 -9.05 -3.44
CA ALA A 285 12.66 -10.46 -3.83
C ALA A 285 12.91 -11.41 -2.63
N TYR A 286 13.61 -10.95 -1.59
CA TYR A 286 13.99 -11.77 -0.42
C TYR A 286 14.13 -10.89 0.84
N THR A 287 14.14 -11.53 1.99
CA THR A 287 14.33 -10.85 3.29
C THR A 287 15.68 -10.12 3.31
N ASN A 288 15.69 -8.92 3.89
CA ASN A 288 16.84 -8.00 3.93
C ASN A 288 17.31 -7.47 2.57
N SER A 289 16.51 -7.60 1.52
CA SER A 289 16.75 -6.91 0.26
C SER A 289 16.50 -5.41 0.43
N LEU A 290 17.55 -4.67 0.81
CA LEU A 290 17.51 -3.22 1.03
C LEU A 290 17.90 -2.46 -0.24
N ASN A 291 17.34 -2.82 -1.38
CA ASN A 291 17.68 -2.26 -2.68
C ASN A 291 16.73 -1.11 -3.05
N PRO A 292 17.09 0.17 -2.78
CA PRO A 292 16.36 1.29 -3.33
C PRO A 292 16.59 1.39 -4.82
N TYR A 293 15.66 1.96 -5.57
CA TYR A 293 15.81 2.15 -7.03
C TYR A 293 17.01 3.04 -7.40
N TYR A 294 17.52 3.80 -6.43
CA TYR A 294 18.65 4.73 -6.56
C TYR A 294 19.96 4.18 -5.95
N TYR A 295 20.15 2.87 -5.93
CA TYR A 295 21.36 2.25 -5.39
C TYR A 295 22.65 2.81 -6.03
N LYS A 296 23.80 2.56 -5.38
CA LYS A 296 25.11 2.98 -5.90
C LYS A 296 25.65 1.95 -6.89
N PRO A 297 26.36 2.35 -7.95
CA PRO A 297 27.00 1.41 -8.86
C PRO A 297 27.93 0.42 -8.17
N SER A 298 28.55 0.80 -7.05
CA SER A 298 29.44 -0.06 -6.25
C SER A 298 28.71 -1.19 -5.51
N GLU A 299 27.38 -1.09 -5.34
CA GLU A 299 26.55 -2.11 -4.67
C GLU A 299 26.23 -3.29 -5.63
N VAL A 300 26.53 -3.15 -6.92
CA VAL A 300 26.23 -4.13 -7.99
C VAL A 300 27.54 -4.64 -8.62
N GLN A 301 28.58 -4.85 -7.84
CA GLN A 301 29.84 -5.36 -8.38
C GLN A 301 29.85 -6.87 -8.48
N ASN A 302 29.85 -7.38 -9.70
CA ASN A 302 30.16 -8.76 -10.03
C ASN A 302 31.68 -8.94 -10.12
N ASN A 303 32.35 -9.11 -8.99
CA ASN A 303 33.75 -9.49 -8.93
C ASN A 303 33.88 -11.01 -8.81
N ALA A 304 33.62 -11.70 -9.88
CA ALA A 304 33.63 -13.15 -9.93
C ALA A 304 35.00 -13.72 -10.28
N GLN A 305 35.98 -13.66 -9.36
CA GLN A 305 37.23 -14.44 -9.54
C GLN A 305 37.76 -15.01 -8.23
N GLY A 306 37.98 -16.33 -8.19
CA GLY A 306 38.64 -17.04 -7.11
C GLY A 306 37.82 -17.15 -5.81
N ALA A 307 38.49 -17.04 -4.67
CA ALA A 307 37.87 -17.15 -3.34
C ALA A 307 36.91 -16.00 -2.99
N TYR A 308 36.91 -14.95 -3.77
CA TYR A 308 36.05 -13.77 -3.62
C TYR A 308 34.89 -13.72 -4.64
N ASN A 309 34.54 -14.91 -5.17
CA ASN A 309 33.41 -15.03 -6.08
C ASN A 309 32.10 -14.85 -5.33
N TYR A 310 31.64 -13.63 -5.21
CA TYR A 310 30.27 -13.30 -4.77
C TYR A 310 29.58 -12.47 -5.85
N VAL A 311 28.31 -12.76 -6.03
CA VAL A 311 27.45 -12.04 -6.97
C VAL A 311 26.72 -10.97 -6.17
N GLY A 312 27.12 -9.72 -6.36
CA GLY A 312 26.38 -8.56 -5.85
C GLY A 312 25.30 -8.17 -6.85
N GLU A 313 24.23 -8.93 -6.94
CA GLU A 313 23.08 -8.57 -7.77
C GLU A 313 22.06 -7.79 -6.95
N VAL A 314 21.54 -6.70 -7.55
CA VAL A 314 20.34 -6.04 -7.07
C VAL A 314 19.15 -6.83 -7.59
N ASN A 315 18.75 -7.86 -6.84
CA ASN A 315 17.62 -8.69 -7.17
C ASN A 315 16.35 -8.09 -6.55
N THR A 316 15.51 -7.52 -7.41
CA THR A 316 14.17 -7.06 -7.08
C THR A 316 13.14 -8.04 -7.64
N LEU A 317 11.99 -8.15 -7.03
CA LEU A 317 10.88 -8.88 -7.65
C LEU A 317 10.24 -8.02 -8.73
N TYR A 318 9.98 -6.75 -8.40
CA TYR A 318 9.54 -5.72 -9.34
C TYR A 318 10.24 -4.40 -9.02
N ASP A 319 10.61 -3.65 -10.05
CA ASP A 319 11.30 -2.38 -9.89
C ASP A 319 10.35 -1.25 -9.44
N PHE A 320 10.91 -0.24 -8.78
CA PHE A 320 10.22 1.04 -8.57
C PHE A 320 9.73 1.62 -9.89
N GLY A 321 8.51 2.09 -9.91
CA GLY A 321 7.87 2.65 -11.10
C GLY A 321 7.33 1.60 -12.08
N PHE A 322 7.45 0.31 -11.76
CA PHE A 322 6.89 -0.77 -12.59
C PHE A 322 5.37 -0.88 -12.42
N GLY A 323 4.69 -1.19 -13.49
CA GLY A 323 3.27 -1.47 -13.57
C GLY A 323 2.86 -1.66 -15.03
N LEU A 324 2.02 -2.64 -15.28
CA LEU A 324 1.49 -2.98 -16.61
C LEU A 324 0.17 -2.26 -16.88
N SER A 325 -0.25 -2.28 -18.13
CA SER A 325 -1.53 -1.85 -18.63
C SER A 325 -2.09 -2.89 -19.60
N TYR A 326 -3.38 -2.89 -19.83
CA TYR A 326 -3.99 -3.67 -20.94
C TYR A 326 -3.69 -3.02 -22.29
N SER A 327 -3.28 -1.75 -22.32
CA SER A 327 -2.85 -1.04 -23.50
C SER A 327 -1.34 -1.05 -23.66
N ILE A 328 -0.87 -0.95 -24.91
CA ILE A 328 0.54 -0.88 -25.26
C ILE A 328 0.86 0.57 -25.60
N PHE A 329 1.75 1.17 -24.81
CA PHE A 329 2.22 2.53 -25.04
C PHE A 329 3.62 2.53 -25.65
N LYS A 330 3.82 3.36 -26.68
CA LYS A 330 5.11 3.55 -27.35
C LYS A 330 5.63 4.96 -27.11
N TYR A 331 6.91 5.03 -26.78
CA TYR A 331 7.64 6.28 -26.56
C TYR A 331 8.49 6.60 -27.79
N SER A 332 8.44 7.84 -28.26
CA SER A 332 9.24 8.35 -29.38
C SER A 332 9.62 9.80 -29.19
N ASP A 333 10.50 10.31 -30.05
CA ASP A 333 10.83 11.72 -30.18
C ASP A 333 11.27 12.41 -28.87
N PHE A 334 12.06 11.69 -28.05
CA PHE A 334 12.63 12.28 -26.84
C PHE A 334 13.60 13.42 -27.22
N THR A 335 13.35 14.60 -26.69
CA THR A 335 14.17 15.79 -26.93
C THR A 335 14.41 16.59 -25.67
N LEU A 336 15.53 17.29 -25.62
CA LEU A 336 15.85 18.27 -24.59
C LEU A 336 15.89 19.67 -25.26
N ASN A 337 15.41 20.70 -24.55
CA ASN A 337 15.46 22.06 -25.01
C ASN A 337 16.90 22.61 -25.10
N GLN A 338 17.81 22.06 -24.31
CA GLN A 338 19.24 22.36 -24.29
C GLN A 338 20.03 21.19 -23.73
N ASP A 339 21.28 21.05 -24.13
CA ASP A 339 22.19 19.97 -23.72
C ASP A 339 23.15 20.37 -22.56
N THR A 340 23.18 21.65 -22.23
CA THR A 340 24.11 22.22 -21.26
C THR A 340 23.41 23.24 -20.37
N ILE A 341 23.64 23.11 -19.04
CA ILE A 341 23.26 24.12 -18.05
C ILE A 341 24.51 24.89 -17.67
N THR A 342 24.53 26.19 -17.95
CA THR A 342 25.65 27.08 -17.61
C THR A 342 25.41 27.89 -16.33
N ASP A 343 24.16 28.00 -15.91
CA ASP A 343 23.77 28.65 -14.66
C ASP A 343 23.37 27.60 -13.59
N ARG A 344 23.77 27.83 -12.35
CA ARG A 344 23.44 26.99 -11.21
C ARG A 344 21.93 26.82 -10.99
N ASN A 345 21.13 27.80 -11.41
CA ASN A 345 19.66 27.80 -11.35
C ASN A 345 19.03 27.51 -12.71
N GLY A 346 19.81 27.08 -13.69
CA GLY A 346 19.32 26.75 -15.02
C GLY A 346 18.44 25.51 -15.03
N GLU A 347 17.46 25.49 -15.92
CA GLU A 347 16.49 24.40 -16.08
C GLU A 347 16.66 23.72 -17.43
N ILE A 348 16.43 22.40 -17.47
CA ILE A 348 16.30 21.63 -18.70
C ILE A 348 14.87 21.14 -18.81
N SER A 349 14.24 21.41 -19.95
CA SER A 349 12.95 20.83 -20.29
C SER A 349 13.15 19.61 -21.20
N ALA A 350 12.49 18.52 -20.86
CA ALA A 350 12.44 17.29 -21.65
C ALA A 350 11.06 17.11 -22.27
N SER A 351 11.00 16.67 -23.51
CA SER A 351 9.76 16.32 -24.21
C SER A 351 9.85 14.91 -24.78
N VAL A 352 8.75 14.19 -24.77
CA VAL A 352 8.62 12.85 -25.34
C VAL A 352 7.20 12.70 -25.93
N SER A 353 7.10 12.03 -27.06
CA SER A 353 5.81 11.63 -27.65
C SER A 353 5.42 10.27 -27.10
N VAL A 354 4.17 10.13 -26.64
CA VAL A 354 3.58 8.85 -26.19
C VAL A 354 2.37 8.55 -27.06
N SER A 355 2.35 7.39 -27.69
CA SER A 355 1.22 6.89 -28.48
C SER A 355 0.69 5.60 -27.91
N ASN A 356 -0.64 5.45 -27.90
CA ASN A 356 -1.30 4.18 -27.59
C ASN A 356 -1.41 3.38 -28.90
N GLU A 357 -0.79 2.20 -28.96
CA GLU A 357 -0.84 1.30 -30.11
C GLU A 357 -1.97 0.25 -30.00
N SER A 358 -2.78 0.33 -28.95
CA SER A 358 -3.92 -0.58 -28.69
C SER A 358 -5.26 0.05 -29.10
N ASN A 359 -6.29 -0.78 -29.21
CA ASN A 359 -7.66 -0.32 -29.43
C ASN A 359 -8.41 0.02 -28.14
N LEU A 360 -7.75 -0.13 -26.98
CA LEU A 360 -8.30 0.15 -25.66
C LEU A 360 -7.69 1.47 -25.15
N ASP A 361 -8.54 2.37 -24.71
CA ASP A 361 -8.09 3.60 -24.04
C ASP A 361 -7.41 3.29 -22.72
N GLY A 362 -6.44 4.11 -22.34
CA GLY A 362 -5.68 3.92 -21.11
C GLY A 362 -4.83 5.12 -20.73
N TYR A 363 -4.30 5.07 -19.53
CA TYR A 363 -3.39 6.07 -19.01
C TYR A 363 -2.00 5.47 -18.85
N GLU A 364 -0.98 6.28 -19.09
CA GLU A 364 0.42 5.94 -18.87
C GLU A 364 1.06 6.94 -17.90
N VAL A 365 1.91 6.46 -17.01
CA VAL A 365 2.70 7.31 -16.12
C VAL A 365 4.11 7.44 -16.68
N VAL A 366 4.35 8.54 -17.38
CA VAL A 366 5.66 8.89 -17.91
C VAL A 366 6.59 9.28 -16.78
N GLN A 367 7.76 8.66 -16.70
CA GLN A 367 8.74 8.88 -15.64
C GLN A 367 10.06 9.35 -16.24
N LEU A 368 10.59 10.50 -15.79
CA LEU A 368 11.88 11.04 -16.20
C LEU A 368 12.92 10.79 -15.13
N TYR A 369 13.98 10.09 -15.49
CA TYR A 369 15.14 9.83 -14.63
C TYR A 369 16.39 10.53 -15.14
N SER A 370 17.25 10.95 -14.21
CA SER A 370 18.61 11.39 -14.51
C SER A 370 19.64 10.48 -13.90
N SER A 371 20.75 10.25 -14.59
CA SER A 371 21.96 9.60 -14.06
C SER A 371 23.11 10.59 -14.10
N ASP A 372 23.74 10.82 -12.95
CA ASP A 372 24.99 11.58 -12.88
C ASP A 372 26.16 10.61 -13.04
N LYS A 373 27.07 10.88 -13.97
CA LYS A 373 28.20 9.98 -14.26
C LYS A 373 29.50 10.44 -13.62
N TYR A 374 29.59 11.71 -13.24
CA TYR A 374 30.79 12.34 -12.73
C TYR A 374 30.46 13.29 -11.58
N ALA A 375 30.30 12.74 -10.38
CA ALA A 375 30.02 13.52 -9.17
C ALA A 375 31.23 13.57 -8.23
N SER A 376 31.25 14.53 -7.32
CA SER A 376 32.29 14.67 -6.28
C SER A 376 32.26 13.55 -5.22
N ILE A 377 31.11 12.87 -5.09
CA ILE A 377 30.92 11.65 -4.29
C ILE A 377 30.25 10.60 -5.19
N THR A 378 30.28 9.33 -4.83
CA THR A 378 29.66 8.26 -5.62
C THR A 378 28.18 8.57 -5.89
N PRO A 379 27.78 8.81 -7.15
CA PRO A 379 26.40 9.14 -7.49
C PRO A 379 25.50 7.91 -7.43
N ASP A 380 24.21 8.15 -7.35
CA ASP A 380 23.21 7.11 -7.51
C ASP A 380 23.12 6.68 -8.97
N ILE A 381 22.69 5.42 -9.23
CA ILE A 381 22.55 4.92 -10.60
C ILE A 381 21.52 5.73 -11.41
N LYS A 382 20.46 6.17 -10.76
CA LYS A 382 19.42 7.03 -11.33
C LYS A 382 18.61 7.73 -10.26
N ARG A 383 18.01 8.88 -10.58
CA ARG A 383 17.07 9.61 -9.73
C ARG A 383 15.85 10.03 -10.53
N LEU A 384 14.65 9.76 -10.00
CA LEU A 384 13.41 10.28 -10.54
C LEU A 384 13.40 11.81 -10.40
N ARG A 385 13.17 12.53 -11.50
CA ARG A 385 13.14 13.99 -11.56
C ARG A 385 11.75 14.55 -11.79
N ALA A 386 10.97 13.85 -12.59
CA ALA A 386 9.59 14.21 -12.85
C ALA A 386 8.77 12.98 -13.24
N PHE A 387 7.49 13.07 -13.06
CA PHE A 387 6.53 12.10 -13.61
C PHE A 387 5.23 12.83 -13.95
N LYS A 388 4.51 12.27 -14.90
CA LYS A 388 3.19 12.75 -15.31
C LYS A 388 2.35 11.58 -15.81
N ARG A 389 1.09 11.53 -15.37
CA ARG A 389 0.05 10.64 -15.89
C ARG A 389 -0.68 11.30 -17.04
#